data_3f8b5c8d1747bbb1ca91ea6f1a72dd64
#
_entry.id   3f8b5c8d1747bbb1ca91ea6f1a72dd64
#
_cell.length_a   1.000
_cell.length_b   1.000
_cell.length_c   1.000
_cell.angle_alpha   90.00
_cell.angle_beta   90.00
_cell.angle_gamma   90.00
#
_symmetry.space_group_name_H-M   'P 1'
#
loop_
_entity.id
_entity.type
_entity.pdbx_description
1 polymer ?
#
loop_
_entity_poly.entity_id
_entity_poly.type
_entity_poly.pdbx_seq_one_letter_code
_entity_poly.pdbx_strand_id
1 'polypeptide(L)'
;MLKKNFGILRGDPVDLVFSISGDITAKKIIFVVKASKDLTGARLIEKKNTAAGGGDTQLTATYTSGKTKITVKLLKEDTQDFIEETYYHDTTSQPVGNATDPVTISGGILTIDKD
;
A
#
# COMPACT_ATOMS: atom_id res chain seq x y z
N MET A 1 -2.67 14.02 3.36
CA MET A 1 -2.72 12.57 3.24
C MET A 1 -4.01 12.15 2.54
N LEU A 2 -3.92 11.27 1.57
CA LEU A 2 -5.09 10.73 0.89
C LEU A 2 -5.75 9.66 1.77
N LYS A 3 -7.06 9.77 1.97
CA LYS A 3 -7.84 8.70 2.61
C LYS A 3 -8.55 7.90 1.53
N LYS A 4 -8.30 6.58 1.51
CA LYS A 4 -8.87 5.69 0.51
C LYS A 4 -9.25 4.37 1.17
N ASN A 5 -10.51 3.97 1.03
CA ASN A 5 -10.98 2.68 1.51
C ASN A 5 -11.10 1.72 0.34
N PHE A 6 -10.73 0.46 0.57
CA PHE A 6 -10.82 -0.59 -0.42
C PHE A 6 -11.65 -1.75 0.09
N GLY A 7 -12.40 -2.39 -0.80
CA GLY A 7 -13.08 -3.64 -0.52
C GLY A 7 -12.57 -4.72 -1.46
N ILE A 8 -12.22 -5.87 -0.92
CA ILE A 8 -11.68 -6.99 -1.71
C ILE A 8 -12.33 -8.29 -1.29
N LEU A 9 -12.27 -9.29 -2.18
CA LEU A 9 -12.68 -10.65 -1.85
C LEU A 9 -11.49 -11.42 -1.31
N ARG A 10 -11.70 -12.14 -0.21
CA ARG A 10 -10.63 -12.91 0.42
C ARG A 10 -10.09 -13.97 -0.56
N GLY A 11 -8.77 -13.98 -0.70
CA GLY A 11 -8.10 -14.97 -1.53
C GLY A 11 -8.15 -14.69 -3.03
N ASP A 12 -8.72 -13.57 -3.47
CA ASP A 12 -8.69 -13.18 -4.87
C ASP A 12 -7.53 -12.24 -5.15
N PRO A 13 -6.80 -12.43 -6.26
CA PRO A 13 -5.79 -11.44 -6.65
C PRO A 13 -6.48 -10.14 -7.07
N VAL A 14 -5.91 -9.02 -6.66
CA VAL A 14 -6.49 -7.70 -6.97
C VAL A 14 -5.40 -6.64 -7.00
N ASP A 15 -5.59 -5.62 -7.84
CA ASP A 15 -4.75 -4.44 -7.84
C ASP A 15 -5.48 -3.31 -7.11
N LEU A 16 -4.83 -2.75 -6.09
CA LEU A 16 -5.32 -1.55 -5.41
C LEU A 16 -4.68 -0.35 -6.09
N VAL A 17 -5.49 0.60 -6.55
CA VAL A 17 -4.99 1.75 -7.31
C VAL A 17 -5.44 3.05 -6.67
N PHE A 18 -4.50 3.98 -6.49
CA PHE A 18 -4.79 5.32 -6.02
C PHE A 18 -3.75 6.31 -6.55
N SER A 19 -4.08 7.59 -6.53
CA SER A 19 -3.20 8.64 -7.04
C SER A 19 -2.88 9.68 -5.98
N ILE A 20 -1.64 10.12 -5.99
CA ILE A 20 -1.10 11.13 -5.07
C ILE A 20 -0.66 12.33 -5.90
N SER A 21 -0.91 13.54 -5.41
CA SER A 21 -0.42 14.76 -6.07
C SER A 21 1.10 14.82 -6.07
N GLY A 22 1.68 15.25 -7.17
CA GLY A 22 3.12 15.39 -7.33
C GLY A 22 3.79 14.12 -7.83
N ASP A 23 5.09 14.24 -8.08
CA ASP A 23 5.92 13.13 -8.59
C ASP A 23 6.73 12.54 -7.44
N ILE A 24 6.35 11.33 -7.00
CA ILE A 24 7.07 10.60 -5.96
C ILE A 24 7.69 9.31 -6.51
N THR A 25 7.79 9.16 -7.84
CA THR A 25 8.26 7.92 -8.46
C THR A 25 9.70 7.57 -8.09
N ALA A 26 10.53 8.56 -7.76
CA ALA A 26 11.91 8.33 -7.36
C ALA A 26 12.08 8.03 -5.87
N LYS A 27 11.02 8.11 -5.09
CA LYS A 27 11.08 7.87 -3.64
C LYS A 27 10.84 6.41 -3.30
N LYS A 28 11.26 6.00 -2.09
CA LYS A 28 10.90 4.70 -1.55
C LYS A 28 9.43 4.75 -1.16
N ILE A 29 8.63 3.82 -1.68
CA ILE A 29 7.20 3.74 -1.40
C ILE A 29 6.91 2.37 -0.78
N ILE A 30 6.26 2.37 0.38
CA ILE A 30 5.94 1.14 1.11
C ILE A 30 4.46 1.17 1.49
N PHE A 31 3.75 0.12 1.08
CA PHE A 31 2.34 -0.10 1.42
C PHE A 31 2.27 -1.23 2.45
N VAL A 32 1.52 -1.01 3.54
CA VAL A 32 1.37 -2.00 4.62
C VAL A 32 -0.09 -2.20 4.95
N VAL A 33 -0.42 -3.42 5.36
CA VAL A 33 -1.73 -3.77 5.93
C VAL A 33 -1.51 -4.32 7.33
N LYS A 34 -2.31 -3.84 8.27
CA LYS A 34 -2.27 -4.25 9.68
C LYS A 34 -3.68 -4.56 10.17
N ALA A 35 -3.77 -5.37 11.24
CA ALA A 35 -5.05 -5.69 11.86
C ALA A 35 -5.60 -4.54 12.72
N SER A 36 -4.76 -3.59 13.14
CA SER A 36 -5.17 -2.46 13.98
C SER A 36 -4.54 -1.17 13.46
N LYS A 37 -5.08 -0.04 13.89
CA LYS A 37 -4.53 1.28 13.56
C LYS A 37 -3.23 1.59 14.28
N ASP A 38 -2.82 0.75 15.21
CA ASP A 38 -1.63 0.97 16.01
C ASP A 38 -0.38 0.98 15.13
N LEU A 39 0.44 2.00 15.27
CA LEU A 39 1.70 2.12 14.53
C LEU A 39 2.67 0.99 14.86
N THR A 40 2.57 0.40 16.04
CA THR A 40 3.42 -0.70 16.48
C THR A 40 2.87 -2.07 16.12
N GLY A 41 1.69 -2.13 15.50
CA GLY A 41 1.09 -3.40 15.09
C GLY A 41 1.92 -4.15 14.07
N ALA A 42 1.80 -5.48 14.08
CA ALA A 42 2.50 -6.32 13.13
C ALA A 42 2.02 -6.05 11.71
N ARG A 43 2.95 -6.00 10.77
CA ARG A 43 2.65 -5.83 9.35
C ARG A 43 2.23 -7.18 8.79
N LEU A 44 0.97 -7.29 8.34
CA LEU A 44 0.44 -8.52 7.75
C LEU A 44 0.78 -8.61 6.28
N ILE A 45 0.78 -7.48 5.58
CA ILE A 45 1.19 -7.37 4.19
C ILE A 45 2.14 -6.19 4.09
N GLU A 46 3.24 -6.36 3.34
CA GLU A 46 4.15 -5.28 3.02
C GLU A 46 4.51 -5.38 1.54
N LYS A 47 4.19 -4.32 0.79
CA LYS A 47 4.52 -4.22 -0.63
C LYS A 47 5.37 -2.98 -0.83
N LYS A 48 6.45 -3.12 -1.58
CA LYS A 48 7.45 -2.06 -1.79
C LYS A 48 7.69 -1.84 -3.26
N ASN A 49 7.99 -0.59 -3.63
CA ASN A 49 8.49 -0.33 -4.99
C ASN A 49 9.97 -0.74 -5.09
N THR A 50 10.50 -0.68 -6.30
CA THR A 50 11.90 -1.06 -6.56
C THR A 50 12.88 -0.23 -5.73
N ALA A 51 12.64 1.08 -5.59
CA ALA A 51 13.51 1.97 -4.82
C ALA A 51 13.58 1.58 -3.34
N ALA A 52 12.52 0.96 -2.81
CA ALA A 52 12.47 0.49 -1.42
C ALA A 52 12.96 -0.96 -1.26
N GLY A 53 13.41 -1.58 -2.35
CA GLY A 53 13.90 -2.96 -2.31
C GLY A 53 12.87 -4.01 -2.66
N GLY A 54 11.71 -3.62 -3.17
CA GLY A 54 10.68 -4.54 -3.63
C GLY A 54 10.86 -4.96 -5.07
N GLY A 55 10.12 -5.97 -5.49
CA GLY A 55 10.05 -6.35 -6.90
C GLY A 55 9.13 -5.41 -7.68
N ASP A 56 9.35 -5.29 -8.98
CA ASP A 56 8.59 -4.39 -9.85
C ASP A 56 7.14 -4.80 -10.03
N THR A 57 6.76 -6.01 -9.60
CA THR A 57 5.40 -6.52 -9.67
C THR A 57 4.59 -6.30 -8.39
N GLN A 58 5.23 -5.88 -7.30
CA GLN A 58 4.55 -5.71 -6.01
C GLN A 58 3.85 -4.36 -5.90
N LEU A 59 4.57 -3.31 -6.17
CA LEU A 59 4.06 -1.95 -6.11
C LEU A 59 4.74 -1.14 -7.19
N THR A 60 3.94 -0.52 -8.04
CA THR A 60 4.45 0.32 -9.13
C THR A 60 3.91 1.74 -9.00
N ALA A 61 4.68 2.70 -9.44
CA ALA A 61 4.31 4.10 -9.40
C ALA A 61 4.64 4.74 -10.73
N THR A 62 3.65 5.39 -11.36
CA THR A 62 3.83 6.10 -12.63
C THR A 62 3.30 7.51 -12.49
N TYR A 63 4.04 8.47 -13.04
CA TYR A 63 3.69 9.88 -12.96
C TYR A 63 3.08 10.34 -14.27
N THR A 64 1.90 10.97 -14.20
CA THR A 64 1.22 11.53 -15.35
C THR A 64 0.36 12.72 -14.92
N SER A 65 0.50 13.84 -15.62
CA SER A 65 -0.37 15.02 -15.45
C SER A 65 -0.45 15.53 -14.00
N GLY A 66 0.69 15.61 -13.33
CA GLY A 66 0.78 16.15 -11.98
C GLY A 66 0.47 15.18 -10.86
N LYS A 67 0.21 13.91 -11.17
CA LYS A 67 -0.12 12.90 -10.17
C LYS A 67 0.70 11.64 -10.35
N THR A 68 1.05 11.01 -9.24
CA THR A 68 1.64 9.67 -9.23
C THR A 68 0.54 8.65 -8.98
N LYS A 69 0.34 7.75 -9.95
CA LYS A 69 -0.57 6.62 -9.80
C LYS A 69 0.19 5.47 -9.17
N ILE A 70 -0.30 4.97 -8.03
CA ILE A 70 0.29 3.85 -7.33
C ILE A 70 -0.62 2.65 -7.51
N THR A 71 -0.03 1.53 -7.93
CA THR A 71 -0.72 0.26 -8.08
C THR A 71 -0.06 -0.75 -7.15
N VAL A 72 -0.85 -1.30 -6.23
CA VAL A 72 -0.40 -2.32 -5.27
C VAL A 72 -1.03 -3.64 -5.66
N LYS A 73 -0.21 -4.63 -5.97
CA LYS A 73 -0.69 -5.95 -6.38
C LYS A 73 -0.81 -6.85 -5.17
N LEU A 74 -2.04 -7.26 -4.87
CA LEU A 74 -2.31 -8.28 -3.85
C LEU A 74 -2.50 -9.63 -4.54
N LEU A 75 -1.78 -10.62 -4.07
CA LEU A 75 -1.88 -11.99 -4.57
C LEU A 75 -2.85 -12.79 -3.71
N LYS A 76 -3.27 -13.94 -4.21
CA LYS A 76 -4.14 -14.86 -3.46
C LYS A 76 -3.59 -15.14 -2.06
N GLU A 77 -2.28 -15.41 -1.96
CA GLU A 77 -1.63 -15.75 -0.69
C GLU A 77 -1.66 -14.61 0.32
N ASP A 78 -1.79 -13.36 -0.13
CA ASP A 78 -1.74 -12.21 0.76
C ASP A 78 -2.95 -12.14 1.67
N THR A 79 -4.12 -12.58 1.22
CA THR A 79 -5.38 -12.42 1.95
C THR A 79 -6.11 -13.73 2.25
N GLN A 80 -5.65 -14.87 1.74
CA GLN A 80 -6.39 -16.14 1.87
C GLN A 80 -6.61 -16.55 3.33
N ASP A 81 -5.70 -16.17 4.24
CA ASP A 81 -5.78 -16.53 5.65
C ASP A 81 -6.36 -15.42 6.52
N PHE A 82 -6.87 -14.35 5.93
CA PHE A 82 -7.47 -13.25 6.68
C PHE A 82 -8.82 -13.69 7.24
N ILE A 83 -9.00 -13.57 8.57
CA ILE A 83 -10.21 -14.00 9.27
C ILE A 83 -11.10 -12.83 9.70
N GLU A 84 -10.53 -11.65 9.86
CA GLU A 84 -11.29 -10.45 10.24
C GLU A 84 -11.93 -9.82 9.00
N GLU A 85 -12.94 -8.97 9.21
CA GLU A 85 -13.59 -8.25 8.12
C GLU A 85 -12.92 -6.91 7.82
N THR A 86 -12.25 -6.33 8.81
CA THR A 86 -11.67 -4.99 8.69
C THR A 86 -10.19 -5.00 9.03
N TYR A 87 -9.42 -4.46 8.12
CA TYR A 87 -7.99 -4.22 8.29
C TYR A 87 -7.68 -2.77 7.97
N TYR A 88 -6.47 -2.34 8.27
CA TYR A 88 -6.05 -0.95 8.06
C TYR A 88 -4.82 -0.95 7.16
N HIS A 89 -4.80 -0.03 6.20
CA HIS A 89 -3.65 0.13 5.32
C HIS A 89 -3.09 1.53 5.41
N ASP A 90 -1.80 1.65 5.17
CA ASP A 90 -1.16 2.94 4.95
C ASP A 90 -0.03 2.79 3.95
N THR A 91 0.32 3.91 3.32
CA THR A 91 1.43 3.99 2.39
C THR A 91 2.31 5.14 2.81
N THR A 92 3.61 4.88 2.88
CA THR A 92 4.60 5.90 3.23
C THR A 92 5.54 6.14 2.05
N SER A 93 6.10 7.34 1.99
CA SER A 93 7.17 7.66 1.04
C SER A 93 8.34 8.26 1.79
N GLN A 94 9.56 7.99 1.28
CA GLN A 94 10.80 8.47 1.87
C GLN A 94 11.81 8.72 0.76
N PRO A 95 12.55 9.84 0.78
CA PRO A 95 13.61 10.06 -0.22
C PRO A 95 14.69 8.99 -0.13
N VAL A 96 15.20 8.57 -1.28
CA VAL A 96 16.29 7.60 -1.36
C VAL A 96 17.59 8.28 -0.90
N GLY A 97 18.37 7.56 -0.07
CA GLY A 97 19.66 8.05 0.39
C GLY A 97 19.60 9.17 1.41
N ASN A 98 18.41 9.42 1.98
CA ASN A 98 18.21 10.49 2.97
C ASN A 98 17.70 9.86 4.27
N ALA A 99 18.21 10.36 5.42
CA ALA A 99 17.80 9.87 6.74
C ALA A 99 16.49 10.47 7.24
N THR A 100 15.72 11.15 6.37
CA THR A 100 14.43 11.74 6.73
C THR A 100 13.41 10.66 7.05
N ASP A 101 12.58 10.89 8.07
CA ASP A 101 11.53 9.97 8.43
C ASP A 101 10.52 9.78 7.30
N PRO A 102 9.96 8.57 7.14
CA PRO A 102 8.90 8.34 6.15
C PRO A 102 7.68 9.22 6.41
N VAL A 103 7.06 9.68 5.34
CA VAL A 103 5.82 10.48 5.39
C VAL A 103 4.67 9.59 4.94
N THR A 104 3.59 9.53 5.73
CA THR A 104 2.38 8.83 5.33
C THR A 104 1.67 9.62 4.24
N ILE A 105 1.48 9.00 3.07
CA ILE A 105 0.86 9.64 1.91
C ILE A 105 -0.56 9.16 1.66
N SER A 106 -0.92 7.98 2.15
CA SER A 106 -2.29 7.47 2.08
C SER A 106 -2.58 6.53 3.24
N GLY A 107 -3.86 6.35 3.53
CA GLY A 107 -4.30 5.42 4.55
C GLY A 107 -5.79 5.21 4.46
N GLY A 108 -6.29 4.21 5.17
CA GLY A 108 -7.71 3.90 5.20
C GLY A 108 -8.00 2.48 5.66
N ILE A 109 -9.18 2.03 5.32
CA ILE A 109 -9.70 0.72 5.73
C ILE A 109 -9.66 -0.22 4.53
N LEU A 110 -9.24 -1.45 4.78
CA LEU A 110 -9.34 -2.56 3.83
C LEU A 110 -10.40 -3.52 4.37
N THR A 111 -11.53 -3.59 3.68
CA THR A 111 -12.62 -4.49 4.05
C THR A 111 -12.48 -5.79 3.27
N ILE A 112 -12.56 -6.91 3.98
CA ILE A 112 -12.47 -8.23 3.39
C ILE A 112 -13.88 -8.82 3.32
N ASP A 113 -14.38 -8.99 2.11
CA ASP A 113 -15.65 -9.65 1.89
C ASP A 113 -15.43 -11.16 1.82
N LYS A 114 -16.31 -11.88 2.48
CA LYS A 114 -16.36 -13.34 2.35
C LYS A 114 -17.21 -13.66 1.14
N ASP A 115 -16.69 -14.51 0.32
CA ASP A 115 -17.41 -15.00 -0.84
C ASP A 115 -18.71 -15.73 -0.45
#